data_1755789a7ce4785bc66fb9f95420397b
#
_entry.id   1755789a7ce4785bc66fb9f95420397b
#
_cell.length_a   1.000
_cell.length_b   1.000
_cell.length_c   1.000
_cell.angle_alpha   90.00
_cell.angle_beta   90.00
_cell.angle_gamma   90.00
#
_symmetry.space_group_name_H-M   'P 1'
#
loop_
_entity.id
_entity.type
_entity.pdbx_description
1 polymer ?
#
loop_
_entity_poly.entity_id
_entity_poly.type
_entity_poly.pdbx_seq_one_letter_code
_entity_poly.pdbx_strand_id
1 'polypeptide(L)'
;MKALVYDGPKAISHREVSDPNPRQDHVLIMIKAVGICGSDMHAYLGHDERRPAPLILGHEAAGIICEGARDGERVTINPLVSCGKCSACGTGRENICPDRQIISMPPREGAFAQYVTIPERNLVNVPTEYSLDKAALVEPLAVGWHT
;
A
#
# COMPACT_ATOMS: atom_id res chain seq x y z
N MET A 1 2.96 14.71 -7.69
CA MET A 1 3.96 13.63 -7.52
C MET A 1 4.09 12.80 -8.76
N LYS A 2 5.23 12.09 -8.93
CA LYS A 2 5.41 11.13 -10.02
C LYS A 2 4.86 9.76 -9.61
N ALA A 3 4.19 9.07 -10.54
CA ALA A 3 3.65 7.73 -10.35
C ALA A 3 3.74 6.88 -11.62
N LEU A 4 3.74 5.57 -11.44
CA LEU A 4 3.46 4.60 -12.50
C LEU A 4 1.96 4.28 -12.46
N VAL A 5 1.25 4.72 -13.47
CA VAL A 5 -0.20 4.55 -13.57
C VAL A 5 -0.50 3.42 -14.55
N TYR A 6 -1.23 2.43 -14.09
CA TYR A 6 -1.82 1.41 -14.95
C TYR A 6 -2.98 2.03 -15.74
N ASP A 7 -2.84 2.10 -17.05
CA ASP A 7 -3.80 2.73 -17.96
C ASP A 7 -4.71 1.72 -18.67
N GLY A 8 -4.47 0.43 -18.46
CA GLY A 8 -5.19 -0.67 -19.06
C GLY A 8 -4.27 -1.86 -19.37
N PRO A 9 -4.82 -2.96 -19.93
CA PRO A 9 -4.05 -4.15 -20.22
C PRO A 9 -2.77 -3.86 -21.02
N LYS A 10 -1.62 -4.24 -20.43
CA LYS A 10 -0.27 -4.05 -20.97
C LYS A 10 0.14 -2.59 -21.16
N ALA A 11 -0.54 -1.66 -20.50
CA ALA A 11 -0.26 -0.23 -20.57
C ALA A 11 0.01 0.34 -19.18
N ILE A 12 1.23 0.87 -18.98
CA ILE A 12 1.63 1.63 -17.79
C ILE A 12 2.32 2.90 -18.28
N SER A 13 1.97 4.03 -17.72
CA SER A 13 2.63 5.31 -17.98
C SER A 13 3.31 5.86 -16.72
N HIS A 14 4.50 6.44 -16.88
CA HIS A 14 5.14 7.25 -15.87
C HIS A 14 4.72 8.71 -16.07
N ARG A 15 3.96 9.25 -15.14
CA ARG A 15 3.43 10.62 -15.26
C ARG A 15 3.28 11.32 -13.92
N GLU A 16 3.07 12.61 -13.97
CA GLU A 16 2.66 13.40 -12.82
C GLU A 16 1.18 13.20 -12.53
N VAL A 17 0.87 13.03 -11.26
CA VAL A 17 -0.49 12.97 -10.70
C VAL A 17 -0.57 13.88 -9.49
N SER A 18 -1.77 14.21 -9.04
CA SER A 18 -1.96 15.00 -7.82
C SER A 18 -1.33 14.30 -6.62
N ASP A 19 -0.78 15.07 -5.71
CA ASP A 19 -0.29 14.53 -4.45
C ASP A 19 -1.46 13.99 -3.62
N PRO A 20 -1.29 12.86 -2.92
CA PRO A 20 -2.32 12.33 -2.06
C PRO A 20 -2.52 13.26 -0.86
N ASN A 21 -3.79 13.54 -0.52
CA ASN A 21 -4.12 14.36 0.63
C ASN A 21 -4.46 13.45 1.82
N PRO A 22 -3.72 13.49 2.93
CA PRO A 22 -4.03 12.70 4.10
C PRO A 22 -5.42 13.04 4.65
N ARG A 23 -6.20 11.99 4.90
CA ARG A 23 -7.47 12.11 5.64
C ARG A 23 -7.18 12.09 7.13
N GLN A 24 -8.19 12.37 7.95
CA GLN A 24 -8.10 12.13 9.39
C GLN A 24 -7.64 10.68 9.65
N ASP A 25 -6.73 10.48 10.60
CA ASP A 25 -6.10 9.19 10.97
C ASP A 25 -5.24 8.54 9.86
N HIS A 26 -4.96 9.25 8.77
CA HIS A 26 -4.02 8.84 7.74
C HIS A 26 -2.74 9.66 7.83
N VAL A 27 -1.64 9.03 7.47
CA VAL A 27 -0.33 9.67 7.36
C VAL A 27 0.18 9.57 5.93
N LEU A 28 1.00 10.54 5.56
CA LEU A 28 1.69 10.57 4.27
C LEU A 28 3.01 9.81 4.39
N ILE A 29 3.24 8.88 3.47
CA ILE A 29 4.46 8.09 3.40
C ILE A 29 5.19 8.40 2.11
N MET A 30 6.45 8.81 2.22
CA MET A 30 7.37 8.89 1.09
C MET A 30 7.90 7.48 0.82
N ILE A 31 7.50 6.90 -0.31
CA ILE A 31 7.90 5.55 -0.69
C ILE A 31 9.38 5.52 -1.06
N LYS A 32 10.10 4.56 -0.51
CA LYS A 32 11.52 4.34 -0.78
C LYS A 32 11.79 3.02 -1.50
N ALA A 33 10.95 2.03 -1.24
CA ALA A 33 11.02 0.73 -1.90
C ALA A 33 9.60 0.16 -2.05
N VAL A 34 9.34 -0.50 -3.17
CA VAL A 34 8.10 -1.18 -3.45
C VAL A 34 8.37 -2.43 -4.28
N GLY A 35 7.83 -3.56 -3.86
CA GLY A 35 7.88 -4.83 -4.58
C GLY A 35 6.82 -4.92 -5.67
N ILE A 36 7.04 -5.80 -6.62
CA ILE A 36 6.09 -6.14 -7.68
C ILE A 36 5.50 -7.52 -7.37
N CYS A 37 4.26 -7.55 -6.95
CA CYS A 37 3.52 -8.79 -6.69
C CYS A 37 3.02 -9.45 -7.98
N GLY A 38 2.83 -10.75 -7.93
CA GLY A 38 2.14 -11.47 -9.01
C GLY A 38 0.74 -10.92 -9.32
N SER A 39 0.06 -10.35 -8.32
CA SER A 39 -1.25 -9.71 -8.51
C SER A 39 -1.16 -8.40 -9.30
N ASP A 40 -0.04 -7.66 -9.21
CA ASP A 40 0.19 -6.49 -10.06
C ASP A 40 0.40 -6.91 -11.51
N MET A 41 1.09 -8.04 -11.73
CA MET A 41 1.25 -8.63 -13.06
C MET A 41 -0.07 -9.10 -13.65
N HIS A 42 -0.95 -9.72 -12.83
CA HIS A 42 -2.30 -10.09 -13.27
C HIS A 42 -3.12 -8.87 -13.68
N ALA A 43 -3.07 -7.77 -12.90
CA ALA A 43 -3.71 -6.51 -13.28
C ALA A 43 -3.14 -5.97 -14.59
N TYR A 44 -1.82 -5.90 -14.72
CA TYR A 44 -1.14 -5.44 -15.93
C TYR A 44 -1.55 -6.23 -17.18
N LEU A 45 -1.73 -7.54 -17.05
CA LEU A 45 -2.19 -8.40 -18.16
C LEU A 45 -3.70 -8.30 -18.44
N GLY A 46 -4.46 -7.57 -17.61
CA GLY A 46 -5.91 -7.42 -17.74
C GLY A 46 -6.70 -8.62 -17.19
N HIS A 47 -6.10 -9.41 -16.31
CA HIS A 47 -6.71 -10.62 -15.73
C HIS A 47 -7.31 -10.38 -14.32
N ASP A 48 -7.34 -9.14 -13.82
CA ASP A 48 -7.92 -8.81 -12.51
C ASP A 48 -8.94 -7.67 -12.64
N GLU A 49 -10.21 -8.03 -12.75
CA GLU A 49 -11.33 -7.09 -12.84
C GLU A 49 -11.50 -6.20 -11.59
N ARG A 50 -10.90 -6.57 -10.46
CA ARG A 50 -10.92 -5.76 -9.24
C ARG A 50 -10.01 -4.54 -9.31
N ARG A 51 -9.15 -4.49 -10.31
CA ARG A 51 -8.19 -3.41 -10.56
C ARG A 51 -8.44 -2.74 -11.92
N PRO A 52 -9.58 -2.04 -12.07
CA PRO A 52 -9.88 -1.31 -13.29
C PRO A 52 -8.91 -0.14 -13.47
N ALA A 53 -8.54 0.13 -14.72
CA ALA A 53 -7.74 1.31 -15.05
C ALA A 53 -8.63 2.59 -15.10
N PRO A 54 -8.07 3.79 -14.82
CA PRO A 54 -6.68 4.01 -14.39
C PRO A 54 -6.49 3.73 -12.90
N LEU A 55 -5.31 3.23 -12.50
CA LEU A 55 -5.01 2.91 -11.11
C LEU A 55 -3.50 2.91 -10.86
N ILE A 56 -3.05 3.40 -9.72
CA ILE A 56 -1.68 3.17 -9.24
C ILE A 56 -1.65 1.82 -8.54
N LEU A 57 -0.82 0.90 -9.03
CA LEU A 57 -0.63 -0.43 -8.47
C LEU A 57 0.44 -0.42 -7.36
N GLY A 58 0.80 -1.60 -6.85
CA GLY A 58 1.84 -1.80 -5.83
C GLY A 58 1.31 -1.75 -4.41
N HIS A 59 1.67 -2.76 -3.61
CA HIS A 59 1.20 -2.89 -2.21
C HIS A 59 2.25 -3.49 -1.27
N GLU A 60 3.40 -3.90 -1.77
CA GLU A 60 4.54 -4.41 -1.00
C GLU A 60 5.52 -3.25 -0.77
N ALA A 61 5.27 -2.37 0.20
CA ALA A 61 5.95 -1.08 0.26
C ALA A 61 6.57 -0.76 1.61
N ALA A 62 7.67 -0.03 1.56
CA ALA A 62 8.33 0.57 2.70
C ALA A 62 8.76 2.01 2.39
N GLY A 63 8.79 2.85 3.41
CA GLY A 63 9.10 4.25 3.24
C GLY A 63 9.33 4.99 4.55
N ILE A 64 9.19 6.29 4.48
CA ILE A 64 9.42 7.23 5.58
C ILE A 64 8.15 8.06 5.76
N ILE A 65 7.68 8.17 7.00
CA ILE A 65 6.56 9.04 7.34
C ILE A 65 6.97 10.48 7.08
N CYS A 66 6.11 11.22 6.39
CA CYS A 66 6.25 12.65 6.17
C CYS A 66 5.16 13.36 6.97
N GLU A 67 5.54 14.26 7.86
CA GLU A 67 4.65 15.07 8.68
C GLU A 67 4.13 14.38 9.96
N GLY A 68 3.72 15.22 10.90
CA GLY A 68 3.13 14.79 12.17
C GLY A 68 4.15 14.39 13.24
N ALA A 69 3.64 13.79 14.32
CA ALA A 69 4.46 13.43 15.47
C ALA A 69 5.50 12.32 15.19
N ARG A 70 5.30 11.58 14.12
CA ARG A 70 6.16 10.46 13.70
C ARG A 70 6.97 10.78 12.43
N ASP A 71 7.10 12.05 12.08
CA ASP A 71 7.90 12.48 10.92
C ASP A 71 9.31 11.91 10.95
N GLY A 72 9.78 11.39 9.83
CA GLY A 72 11.09 10.77 9.68
C GLY A 72 11.16 9.29 10.10
N GLU A 73 10.11 8.72 10.72
CA GLU A 73 10.11 7.30 11.06
C GLU A 73 10.07 6.40 9.83
N ARG A 74 10.82 5.33 9.90
CA ARG A 74 10.93 4.30 8.87
C ARG A 74 9.88 3.23 9.09
N VAL A 75 9.12 2.92 8.05
CA VAL A 75 7.96 2.02 8.17
C VAL A 75 7.84 1.08 6.96
N THR A 76 7.26 -0.10 7.20
CA THR A 76 6.64 -0.91 6.16
C THR A 76 5.13 -0.85 6.32
N ILE A 77 4.41 -1.13 5.24
CA ILE A 77 2.97 -0.92 5.15
C ILE A 77 2.25 -2.28 5.21
N ASN A 78 1.29 -2.43 6.12
CA ASN A 78 0.27 -3.45 5.99
C ASN A 78 -0.78 -2.96 4.98
N PRO A 79 -0.89 -3.56 3.78
CA PRO A 79 -1.76 -3.04 2.73
C PRO A 79 -3.27 -3.23 3.01
N LEU A 80 -3.62 -4.10 3.97
CA LEU A 80 -5.00 -4.40 4.31
C LEU A 80 -5.55 -3.39 5.33
N VAL A 81 -6.43 -2.52 4.87
CA VAL A 81 -7.09 -1.50 5.69
C VAL A 81 -8.46 -2.02 6.13
N SER A 82 -8.54 -2.46 7.38
CA SER A 82 -9.79 -2.91 8.01
C SER A 82 -10.68 -1.74 8.45
N CYS A 83 -11.96 -1.97 8.71
CA CYS A 83 -12.86 -0.91 9.21
C CYS A 83 -12.64 -0.58 10.70
N GLY A 84 -11.97 -1.47 11.46
CA GLY A 84 -11.66 -1.31 12.88
C GLY A 84 -12.84 -1.45 13.85
N LYS A 85 -14.09 -1.60 13.38
CA LYS A 85 -15.30 -1.55 14.23
C LYS A 85 -16.24 -2.74 14.11
N CYS A 86 -16.10 -3.59 13.11
CA CYS A 86 -16.93 -4.79 12.97
C CYS A 86 -16.53 -5.91 13.94
N SER A 87 -17.35 -6.94 14.07
CA SER A 87 -17.09 -8.07 14.95
C SER A 87 -15.77 -8.80 14.64
N ALA A 88 -15.42 -8.91 13.36
CA ALA A 88 -14.15 -9.50 12.94
C ALA A 88 -12.96 -8.67 13.43
N CYS A 89 -12.99 -7.34 13.26
CA CYS A 89 -11.95 -6.44 13.76
C CYS A 89 -11.84 -6.47 15.29
N GLY A 90 -12.98 -6.45 15.99
CA GLY A 90 -13.01 -6.49 17.46
C GLY A 90 -12.47 -7.80 18.08
N THR A 91 -12.34 -8.86 17.27
CA THR A 91 -11.77 -10.16 17.67
C THR A 91 -10.41 -10.45 17.06
N GLY A 92 -9.73 -9.43 16.48
CA GLY A 92 -8.39 -9.58 15.89
C GLY A 92 -8.35 -10.34 14.56
N ARG A 93 -9.51 -10.51 13.90
CA ARG A 93 -9.62 -11.19 12.60
C ARG A 93 -9.85 -10.18 11.47
N GLU A 94 -9.00 -9.18 11.38
CA GLU A 94 -9.11 -8.09 10.42
C GLU A 94 -9.04 -8.56 8.96
N ASN A 95 -8.35 -9.65 8.70
CA ASN A 95 -8.24 -10.28 7.38
C ASN A 95 -9.60 -10.69 6.78
N ILE A 96 -10.61 -10.93 7.60
CA ILE A 96 -11.99 -11.25 7.18
C ILE A 96 -12.97 -10.10 7.42
N CYS A 97 -12.47 -8.88 7.61
CA CYS A 97 -13.32 -7.69 7.71
C CYS A 97 -14.17 -7.54 6.42
N PRO A 98 -15.50 -7.43 6.51
CA PRO A 98 -16.35 -7.30 5.32
C PRO A 98 -16.12 -5.98 4.57
N ASP A 99 -15.72 -4.92 5.29
CA ASP A 99 -15.46 -3.60 4.73
C ASP A 99 -13.96 -3.34 4.50
N ARG A 100 -13.14 -4.41 4.40
CA ARG A 100 -11.71 -4.24 4.17
C ARG A 100 -11.44 -3.62 2.82
N GLN A 101 -10.45 -2.75 2.78
CA GLN A 101 -9.89 -2.17 1.58
C GLN A 101 -8.41 -2.60 1.47
N ILE A 102 -7.89 -2.60 0.27
CA ILE A 102 -6.48 -2.94 0.03
C ILE A 102 -5.89 -1.82 -0.83
N ILE A 103 -4.68 -1.34 -0.50
CA ILE A 103 -3.99 -0.41 -1.40
C ILE A 103 -3.72 -1.10 -2.74
N SER A 104 -3.66 -0.34 -3.81
CA SER A 104 -3.66 -0.83 -5.20
C SER A 104 -4.96 -1.51 -5.65
N MET A 105 -6.07 -1.26 -4.95
CA MET A 105 -7.43 -1.64 -5.37
C MET A 105 -8.40 -0.50 -5.03
N PRO A 106 -9.31 -0.11 -5.93
CA PRO A 106 -10.28 0.94 -5.62
C PRO A 106 -11.03 0.69 -4.31
N PRO A 107 -11.26 1.72 -3.50
CA PRO A 107 -11.02 3.13 -3.76
C PRO A 107 -9.61 3.63 -3.37
N ARG A 108 -8.61 2.75 -3.22
CA ARG A 108 -7.27 3.10 -2.77
C ARG A 108 -6.25 2.95 -3.89
N GLU A 109 -5.48 4.01 -4.10
CA GLU A 109 -4.29 3.98 -4.92
C GLU A 109 -3.18 3.14 -4.26
N GLY A 110 -2.25 2.63 -5.07
CA GLY A 110 -1.11 1.85 -4.61
C GLY A 110 0.16 2.66 -4.43
N ALA A 111 1.25 1.94 -4.23
CA ALA A 111 2.55 2.49 -3.84
C ALA A 111 3.55 2.63 -5.01
N PHE A 112 3.18 2.34 -6.26
CA PHE A 112 4.03 2.68 -7.41
C PHE A 112 4.02 4.19 -7.68
N ALA A 113 4.27 4.97 -6.63
CA ALA A 113 4.27 6.43 -6.62
C ALA A 113 5.29 6.96 -5.61
N GLN A 114 5.59 8.26 -5.67
CA GLN A 114 6.48 8.87 -4.68
C GLN A 114 5.89 8.89 -3.27
N TYR A 115 4.56 9.02 -3.17
CA TYR A 115 3.84 9.10 -1.91
C TYR A 115 2.57 8.26 -1.91
N VAL A 116 2.20 7.77 -0.74
CA VAL A 116 0.90 7.11 -0.48
C VAL A 116 0.36 7.57 0.87
N THR A 117 -0.97 7.58 1.03
CA THR A 117 -1.60 7.79 2.33
C THR A 117 -2.26 6.53 2.84
N ILE A 118 -2.07 6.25 4.12
CA ILE A 118 -2.62 5.05 4.76
C ILE A 118 -2.96 5.36 6.24
N PRO A 119 -3.93 4.68 6.86
CA PRO A 119 -4.16 4.81 8.29
C PRO A 119 -2.89 4.48 9.09
N GLU A 120 -2.59 5.29 10.10
CA GLU A 120 -1.38 5.12 10.91
C GLU A 120 -1.25 3.72 11.53
N ARG A 121 -2.36 3.09 11.90
CA ARG A 121 -2.41 1.74 12.44
C ARG A 121 -1.92 0.64 11.48
N ASN A 122 -1.82 0.95 10.19
CA ASN A 122 -1.32 0.04 9.16
C ASN A 122 0.21 0.08 9.01
N LEU A 123 0.89 0.87 9.83
CA LEU A 123 2.32 1.05 9.75
C LEU A 123 3.05 0.21 10.78
N VAL A 124 4.08 -0.48 10.34
CA VAL A 124 4.99 -1.24 11.20
C VAL A 124 6.38 -0.60 11.14
N ASN A 125 6.93 -0.26 12.29
CA ASN A 125 8.24 0.38 12.37
C ASN A 125 9.35 -0.55 11.86
N VAL A 126 10.27 0.01 11.10
CA VAL A 126 11.45 -0.68 10.56
C VAL A 126 12.69 -0.21 11.34
N PRO A 127 13.35 -1.10 12.10
CA PRO A 127 14.59 -0.76 12.78
C PRO A 127 15.65 -0.26 11.80
N THR A 128 16.55 0.62 12.29
CA THR A 128 17.53 1.31 11.45
C THR A 128 18.55 0.39 10.79
N GLU A 129 18.80 -0.77 11.37
CA GLU A 129 19.71 -1.80 10.86
C GLU A 129 19.19 -2.54 9.61
N TYR A 130 17.88 -2.46 9.32
CA TYR A 130 17.31 -3.06 8.12
C TYR A 130 17.12 -2.01 7.02
N SER A 131 17.48 -2.35 5.79
CA SER A 131 17.19 -1.48 4.63
C SER A 131 15.71 -1.45 4.31
N LEU A 132 15.22 -0.34 3.74
CA LEU A 132 13.82 -0.23 3.32
C LEU A 132 13.50 -1.16 2.14
N ASP A 133 14.51 -1.53 1.32
CA ASP A 133 14.34 -2.54 0.27
C ASP A 133 13.96 -3.91 0.88
N LYS A 134 14.65 -4.32 1.97
CA LYS A 134 14.27 -5.54 2.70
C LYS A 134 12.93 -5.39 3.41
N ALA A 135 12.63 -4.20 3.92
CA ALA A 135 11.37 -3.94 4.61
C ALA A 135 10.15 -4.01 3.66
N ALA A 136 10.31 -3.70 2.38
CA ALA A 136 9.25 -3.89 1.39
C ALA A 136 8.87 -5.37 1.22
N LEU A 137 9.79 -6.31 1.51
CA LEU A 137 9.52 -7.75 1.44
C LEU A 137 8.76 -8.30 2.66
N VAL A 138 8.48 -7.48 3.66
CA VAL A 138 7.73 -7.91 4.87
C VAL A 138 6.33 -8.36 4.50
N GLU A 139 5.69 -7.68 3.56
CA GLU A 139 4.34 -8.04 3.12
C GLU A 139 4.30 -9.46 2.50
N PRO A 140 5.06 -9.79 1.43
CA PRO A 140 5.02 -11.14 0.86
C PRO A 140 5.53 -12.22 1.83
N LEU A 141 6.46 -11.90 2.73
CA LEU A 141 6.89 -12.82 3.78
C LEU A 141 5.76 -13.10 4.78
N ALA A 142 4.99 -12.07 5.15
CA ALA A 142 3.84 -12.21 6.04
C ALA A 142 2.74 -13.08 5.41
N VAL A 143 2.49 -12.92 4.11
CA VAL A 143 1.58 -13.79 3.35
C VAL A 143 2.07 -15.25 3.40
N GLY A 144 3.35 -15.50 3.11
CA GLY A 144 3.92 -16.84 3.15
C GLY A 144 3.93 -17.46 4.55
N TRP A 145 4.06 -16.65 5.60
CA TRP A 145 4.01 -17.11 6.98
C TRP A 145 2.58 -17.48 7.43
N HIS A 146 1.59 -16.75 6.93
CA HIS A 146 0.19 -16.91 7.34
C HIS A 146 -0.53 -18.06 6.61
N THR A 147 -0.01 -18.51 5.47
CA THR A 147 -0.57 -19.62 4.69
C THR A 147 -0.06 -20.97 5.18
#